data_71aa82621dbbceac463149a7160e4686
#
_entry.id   71aa82621dbbceac463149a7160e4686
#
_cell.length_a   1.000
_cell.length_b   1.000
_cell.length_c   1.000
_cell.angle_alpha   90.00
_cell.angle_beta   90.00
_cell.angle_gamma   90.00
#
_symmetry.space_group_name_H-M   'P 1'
#
loop_
_entity.id
_entity.type
_entity.pdbx_description
1 polymer ?
#
loop_
_entity_poly.entity_id
_entity_poly.type
_entity_poly.pdbx_seq_one_letter_code
_entity_poly.pdbx_strand_id
1 'polypeptide(L)'
;FGKILRDLIPAGDVLSDYVDTLTHESFDIGLAGLINGSIDAVLQLGTDDNPQLWITDYKSNRLDQDGDDTLIAAYGQERLFDAMAHHHYPLQALIYGTAMYRYLRWRAPHLSNHSDLVKGFSYFFIRGMVGPTTPPNTGVFTWQAPPGLWQRLSDRLAGGAL
;
A
#
# COMPACT_ATOMS: atom_id res chain seq x y z
N PHE A 1 -5.69 -15.40 -3.25
CA PHE A 1 -4.98 -14.11 -3.45
C PHE A 1 -3.62 -14.10 -2.75
N GLY A 2 -3.52 -14.53 -1.48
CA GLY A 2 -2.28 -14.58 -0.71
C GLY A 2 -1.14 -15.34 -1.41
N LYS A 3 -1.43 -16.50 -2.02
CA LYS A 3 -0.43 -17.28 -2.78
C LYS A 3 0.16 -16.49 -3.96
N ILE A 4 -0.68 -15.71 -4.67
CA ILE A 4 -0.21 -14.83 -5.75
C ILE A 4 0.75 -13.77 -5.22
N LEU A 5 0.40 -13.14 -4.09
CA LEU A 5 1.25 -12.12 -3.47
C LEU A 5 2.58 -12.69 -2.99
N ARG A 6 2.56 -13.90 -2.42
CA ARG A 6 3.77 -14.60 -1.98
C ARG A 6 4.79 -14.80 -3.12
N ASP A 7 4.33 -15.09 -4.33
CA ASP A 7 5.18 -15.25 -5.51
C ASP A 7 5.75 -13.90 -6.01
N LEU A 8 5.12 -12.78 -5.64
CA LEU A 8 5.42 -11.45 -6.19
C LEU A 8 6.16 -10.53 -5.22
N ILE A 9 5.97 -10.71 -3.91
CA ILE A 9 6.63 -9.93 -2.86
C ILE A 9 7.89 -10.69 -2.42
N PRO A 10 9.09 -10.09 -2.52
CA PRO A 10 10.33 -10.75 -2.15
C PRO A 10 10.38 -11.12 -0.67
N ALA A 11 11.07 -12.23 -0.36
CA ALA A 11 11.39 -12.55 1.02
C ALA A 11 12.27 -11.43 1.63
N GLY A 12 11.92 -10.98 2.83
CA GLY A 12 12.58 -9.85 3.50
C GLY A 12 12.03 -8.47 3.12
N ASP A 13 11.03 -8.38 2.22
CA ASP A 13 10.23 -7.18 2.08
C ASP A 13 9.44 -6.92 3.38
N VAL A 14 9.23 -5.66 3.72
CA VAL A 14 8.48 -5.28 4.92
C VAL A 14 7.05 -5.85 4.93
N LEU A 15 6.48 -6.14 3.77
CA LEU A 15 5.16 -6.77 3.65
C LEU A 15 5.19 -8.31 3.66
N SER A 16 6.37 -8.96 3.70
CA SER A 16 6.45 -10.42 3.59
C SER A 16 5.65 -11.14 4.68
N ASP A 17 5.80 -10.72 5.95
CA ASP A 17 5.09 -11.32 7.08
C ASP A 17 3.58 -11.11 6.97
N TYR A 18 3.15 -9.94 6.51
CA TYR A 18 1.74 -9.69 6.24
C TYR A 18 1.20 -10.58 5.12
N VAL A 19 1.94 -10.75 4.03
CA VAL A 19 1.56 -11.63 2.92
C VAL A 19 1.42 -13.07 3.40
N ASP A 20 2.25 -13.51 4.34
CA ASP A 20 2.15 -14.83 4.96
C ASP A 20 0.81 -15.04 5.67
N THR A 21 0.33 -14.03 6.38
CA THR A 21 -0.98 -14.12 7.02
C THR A 21 -2.12 -14.30 6.00
N LEU A 22 -1.99 -13.74 4.80
CA LEU A 22 -2.98 -13.87 3.73
C LEU A 22 -2.95 -15.23 3.03
N THR A 23 -1.92 -16.06 3.25
CA THR A 23 -1.86 -17.42 2.68
C THR A 23 -2.63 -18.46 3.49
N HIS A 24 -3.04 -18.13 4.71
CA HIS A 24 -3.85 -19.02 5.54
C HIS A 24 -5.25 -19.23 4.94
N GLU A 25 -5.81 -20.41 5.11
CA GLU A 25 -7.12 -20.81 4.57
C GLU A 25 -8.27 -19.87 4.98
N SER A 26 -8.16 -19.21 6.14
CA SER A 26 -9.13 -18.20 6.59
C SER A 26 -9.23 -16.97 5.68
N PHE A 27 -8.23 -16.75 4.82
CA PHE A 27 -8.19 -15.67 3.84
C PHE A 27 -8.36 -16.15 2.39
N ASP A 28 -8.74 -17.40 2.18
CA ASP A 28 -9.05 -17.90 0.82
C ASP A 28 -10.39 -17.35 0.33
N ILE A 29 -10.47 -16.03 0.26
CA ILE A 29 -11.60 -15.31 -0.28
C ILE A 29 -11.43 -15.32 -1.79
N GLY A 30 -12.26 -16.05 -2.48
CA GLY A 30 -12.38 -15.94 -3.94
C GLY A 30 -12.75 -14.50 -4.30
N LEU A 31 -11.76 -13.72 -4.74
CA LEU A 31 -11.99 -12.36 -5.26
C LEU A 31 -12.64 -12.45 -6.63
N ALA A 32 -13.94 -12.71 -6.63
CA ALA A 32 -14.76 -12.70 -7.85
C ALA A 32 -15.76 -11.54 -7.74
N GLY A 33 -15.80 -10.68 -8.76
CA GLY A 33 -16.77 -9.60 -8.85
C GLY A 33 -16.16 -8.21 -9.03
N LEU A 34 -16.99 -7.19 -8.88
CA LEU A 34 -16.63 -5.79 -9.00
C LEU A 34 -16.18 -5.26 -7.63
N ILE A 35 -14.94 -4.77 -7.55
CA ILE A 35 -14.43 -4.10 -6.36
C ILE A 35 -14.63 -2.59 -6.55
N ASN A 36 -15.29 -1.94 -5.60
CA ASN A 36 -15.43 -0.50 -5.55
C ASN A 36 -14.58 0.07 -4.41
N GLY A 37 -13.92 1.20 -4.64
CA GLY A 37 -13.08 1.87 -3.65
C GLY A 37 -12.74 3.29 -4.06
N SER A 38 -12.16 4.04 -3.13
CA SER A 38 -11.71 5.42 -3.34
C SER A 38 -10.25 5.55 -2.94
N ILE A 39 -9.45 6.19 -3.76
CA ILE A 39 -8.09 6.62 -3.44
C ILE A 39 -8.17 8.06 -2.96
N ASP A 40 -7.68 8.34 -1.74
CA ASP A 40 -7.77 9.68 -1.15
C ASP A 40 -6.92 10.69 -1.92
N ALA A 41 -5.68 10.31 -2.26
CA ALA A 41 -4.80 11.15 -3.06
C ALA A 41 -3.77 10.32 -3.84
N VAL A 42 -3.29 10.92 -4.93
CA VAL A 42 -2.12 10.45 -5.67
C VAL A 42 -1.13 11.59 -5.74
N LEU A 43 0.04 11.40 -5.18
CA LEU A 43 1.11 12.39 -5.23
C LEU A 43 2.01 12.08 -6.43
N GLN A 44 2.28 13.10 -7.22
CA GLN A 44 3.31 13.04 -8.26
C GLN A 44 4.59 13.66 -7.71
N LEU A 45 5.64 12.87 -7.67
CA LEU A 45 7.01 13.28 -7.38
C LEU A 45 7.87 13.13 -8.63
N GLY A 46 9.09 13.66 -8.58
CA GLY A 46 10.00 13.63 -9.73
C GLY A 46 9.74 14.78 -10.69
N THR A 47 10.08 14.59 -11.96
CA THR A 47 9.90 15.57 -13.04
C THR A 47 8.80 15.11 -13.98
N ASP A 48 8.33 16.01 -14.85
CA ASP A 48 7.31 15.67 -15.86
C ASP A 48 7.80 14.59 -16.83
N ASP A 49 9.11 14.54 -17.11
CA ASP A 49 9.72 13.52 -17.97
C ASP A 49 9.93 12.18 -17.25
N ASN A 50 9.96 12.19 -15.90
CA ASN A 50 10.12 11.00 -15.08
C ASN A 50 9.22 11.09 -13.83
N PRO A 51 7.89 11.04 -14.02
CA PRO A 51 6.95 11.13 -12.90
C PRO A 51 7.00 9.87 -12.04
N GLN A 52 6.85 10.07 -10.75
CA GLN A 52 6.75 9.02 -9.75
C GLN A 52 5.43 9.19 -9.00
N LEU A 53 4.53 8.25 -9.16
CA LEU A 53 3.20 8.31 -8.56
C LEU A 53 3.17 7.50 -7.26
N TRP A 54 2.75 8.15 -6.18
CA TRP A 54 2.56 7.54 -4.88
C TRP A 54 1.09 7.59 -4.50
N ILE A 55 0.52 6.43 -4.23
CA ILE A 55 -0.84 6.33 -3.71
C ILE A 55 -0.81 6.71 -2.25
N THR A 56 -1.68 7.62 -1.85
CA THR A 56 -1.70 8.15 -0.49
C THR A 56 -3.08 7.97 0.12
N ASP A 57 -3.10 7.60 1.39
CA ASP A 57 -4.33 7.44 2.15
C ASP A 57 -4.15 8.04 3.55
N TYR A 58 -5.18 8.75 4.02
CA TYR A 58 -5.16 9.42 5.33
C TYR A 58 -5.87 8.58 6.38
N LYS A 59 -5.18 8.32 7.49
CA LYS A 59 -5.70 7.53 8.61
C LYS A 59 -5.86 8.37 9.86
N SER A 60 -7.05 8.32 10.44
CA SER A 60 -7.37 9.01 11.72
C SER A 60 -7.42 8.06 12.91
N ASN A 61 -6.93 6.82 12.75
CA ASN A 61 -6.90 5.82 13.82
C ASN A 61 -6.17 6.35 15.05
N ARG A 62 -6.71 6.03 16.22
CA ARG A 62 -6.04 6.22 17.49
C ARG A 62 -5.26 4.95 17.82
N LEU A 63 -3.93 5.06 17.93
CA LEU A 63 -3.02 3.93 18.18
C LEU A 63 -2.49 3.89 19.61
N ASP A 64 -2.67 4.97 20.37
CA ASP A 64 -2.34 5.03 21.80
C ASP A 64 -3.32 4.18 22.60
N GLN A 65 -2.82 3.50 23.63
CA GLN A 65 -3.64 2.86 24.63
C GLN A 65 -3.97 3.86 25.73
N ASP A 66 -5.14 3.71 26.36
CA ASP A 66 -5.57 4.59 27.43
C ASP A 66 -4.51 4.68 28.54
N GLY A 67 -4.02 5.88 28.79
CA GLY A 67 -3.05 6.18 29.86
C GLY A 67 -1.59 6.34 29.41
N ASP A 68 -1.28 6.27 28.13
CA ASP A 68 0.07 6.54 27.63
C ASP A 68 0.20 8.05 27.32
N ASP A 69 0.98 8.77 28.13
CA ASP A 69 1.24 10.21 27.98
C ASP A 69 2.08 10.56 26.74
N THR A 70 2.55 9.56 26.00
CA THR A 70 3.39 9.73 24.81
C THR A 70 2.63 9.39 23.52
N LEU A 71 1.53 10.10 23.28
CA LEU A 71 0.66 9.93 22.11
C LEU A 71 1.46 9.78 20.80
N ILE A 72 2.52 10.57 20.61
CA ILE A 72 3.34 10.56 19.38
C ILE A 72 4.15 9.27 19.25
N ALA A 73 4.65 8.70 20.35
CA ALA A 73 5.43 7.46 20.33
C ALA A 73 4.62 6.26 19.81
N ALA A 74 3.29 6.29 19.98
CA ALA A 74 2.40 5.26 19.44
C ALA A 74 2.35 5.24 17.90
N TYR A 75 2.88 6.27 17.25
CA TYR A 75 2.91 6.39 15.78
C TYR A 75 4.32 6.17 15.20
N GLY A 76 5.23 5.54 15.94
CA GLY A 76 6.52 5.07 15.43
C GLY A 76 6.36 3.89 14.45
N GLN A 77 7.38 3.63 13.62
CA GLN A 77 7.31 2.71 12.47
C GLN A 77 6.82 1.30 12.84
N GLU A 78 7.29 0.73 13.93
CA GLU A 78 6.90 -0.61 14.37
C GLU A 78 5.39 -0.69 14.65
N ARG A 79 4.85 0.24 15.43
CA ARG A 79 3.41 0.30 15.73
C ARG A 79 2.57 0.66 14.52
N LEU A 80 3.10 1.48 13.60
CA LEU A 80 2.42 1.75 12.34
C LEU A 80 2.30 0.48 11.50
N PHE A 81 3.35 -0.35 11.44
CA PHE A 81 3.29 -1.60 10.71
C PHE A 81 2.24 -2.54 11.31
N ASP A 82 2.19 -2.68 12.63
CA ASP A 82 1.18 -3.49 13.33
C ASP A 82 -0.25 -3.00 13.02
N ALA A 83 -0.46 -1.69 13.07
CA ALA A 83 -1.75 -1.09 12.71
C ALA A 83 -2.11 -1.32 11.23
N MET A 84 -1.13 -1.19 10.33
CA MET A 84 -1.29 -1.47 8.91
C MET A 84 -1.74 -2.92 8.69
N ALA A 85 -1.05 -3.89 9.31
CA ALA A 85 -1.35 -5.31 9.18
C ALA A 85 -2.72 -5.66 9.77
N HIS A 86 -3.01 -5.18 10.99
CA HIS A 86 -4.27 -5.44 11.69
C HIS A 86 -5.51 -4.96 10.92
N HIS A 87 -5.42 -3.81 10.27
CA HIS A 87 -6.52 -3.24 9.49
C HIS A 87 -6.51 -3.65 8.01
N HIS A 88 -5.62 -4.53 7.60
CA HIS A 88 -5.45 -4.96 6.21
C HIS A 88 -5.21 -3.81 5.21
N TYR A 89 -4.60 -2.71 5.65
CA TYR A 89 -4.27 -1.59 4.79
C TYR A 89 -3.29 -1.95 3.66
N PRO A 90 -2.31 -2.86 3.84
CA PRO A 90 -1.47 -3.28 2.73
C PRO A 90 -2.26 -3.98 1.62
N LEU A 91 -3.32 -4.74 1.96
CA LEU A 91 -4.21 -5.34 0.95
C LEU A 91 -4.94 -4.27 0.15
N GLN A 92 -5.48 -3.24 0.83
CA GLN A 92 -6.11 -2.08 0.19
C GLN A 92 -5.12 -1.41 -0.79
N ALA A 93 -3.89 -1.15 -0.35
CA ALA A 93 -2.85 -0.52 -1.15
C ALA A 93 -2.47 -1.34 -2.40
N LEU A 94 -2.36 -2.67 -2.26
CA LEU A 94 -2.07 -3.57 -3.38
C LEU A 94 -3.19 -3.57 -4.43
N ILE A 95 -4.44 -3.52 -3.98
CA ILE A 95 -5.61 -3.38 -4.85
C ILE A 95 -5.57 -2.03 -5.57
N TYR A 96 -5.33 -0.93 -4.84
CA TYR A 96 -5.28 0.41 -5.41
C TYR A 96 -4.12 0.59 -6.38
N GLY A 97 -2.93 0.06 -6.07
CA GLY A 97 -1.78 0.08 -6.99
C GLY A 97 -2.06 -0.64 -8.30
N THR A 98 -2.72 -1.80 -8.22
CA THR A 98 -3.14 -2.55 -9.40
C THR A 98 -4.20 -1.79 -10.22
N ALA A 99 -5.17 -1.18 -9.55
CA ALA A 99 -6.20 -0.37 -10.21
C ALA A 99 -5.59 0.87 -10.90
N MET A 100 -4.66 1.56 -10.21
CA MET A 100 -3.93 2.70 -10.78
C MET A 100 -3.11 2.29 -12.00
N TYR A 101 -2.38 1.18 -11.94
CA TYR A 101 -1.64 0.64 -13.07
C TYR A 101 -2.57 0.39 -14.28
N ARG A 102 -3.73 -0.25 -14.07
CA ARG A 102 -4.73 -0.49 -15.14
C ARG A 102 -5.29 0.81 -15.69
N TYR A 103 -5.57 1.78 -14.82
CA TYR A 103 -6.04 3.10 -15.21
C TYR A 103 -5.03 3.84 -16.07
N LEU A 104 -3.75 3.84 -15.71
CA LEU A 104 -2.68 4.47 -16.48
C LEU A 104 -2.52 3.83 -17.86
N ARG A 105 -2.56 2.51 -17.95
CA ARG A 105 -2.52 1.82 -19.24
C ARG A 105 -3.66 2.23 -20.18
N TRP A 106 -4.83 2.47 -19.62
CA TRP A 106 -6.00 2.87 -20.38
C TRP A 106 -5.97 4.36 -20.74
N ARG A 107 -5.64 5.23 -19.79
CA ARG A 107 -5.78 6.69 -19.96
C ARG A 107 -4.53 7.36 -20.50
N ALA A 108 -3.37 6.78 -20.29
CA ALA A 108 -2.07 7.35 -20.69
C ALA A 108 -1.23 6.30 -21.46
N PRO A 109 -1.75 5.73 -22.56
CA PRO A 109 -1.06 4.67 -23.31
C PRO A 109 0.26 5.14 -23.95
N HIS A 110 0.45 6.46 -24.06
CA HIS A 110 1.69 7.07 -24.58
C HIS A 110 2.86 7.01 -23.58
N LEU A 111 2.58 6.80 -22.31
CA LEU A 111 3.63 6.63 -21.30
C LEU A 111 4.19 5.20 -21.39
N SER A 112 5.51 5.08 -21.24
CA SER A 112 6.17 3.79 -21.10
C SER A 112 6.24 3.37 -19.62
N ASN A 113 6.45 2.07 -19.40
CA ASN A 113 6.73 1.53 -18.05
C ASN A 113 5.68 1.87 -16.98
N HIS A 114 4.39 1.80 -17.32
CA HIS A 114 3.30 2.11 -16.40
C HIS A 114 3.45 1.46 -15.01
N SER A 115 4.02 0.24 -14.95
CA SER A 115 4.25 -0.46 -13.68
C SER A 115 5.26 0.25 -12.80
N ASP A 116 6.24 0.92 -13.39
CA ASP A 116 7.31 1.61 -12.67
C ASP A 116 6.95 3.07 -12.35
N LEU A 117 5.88 3.60 -12.96
CA LEU A 117 5.34 4.91 -12.62
C LEU A 117 4.70 4.92 -11.23
N VAL A 118 3.99 3.84 -10.88
CA VAL A 118 3.38 3.69 -9.55
C VAL A 118 4.43 3.15 -8.60
N LYS A 119 5.06 4.03 -7.83
CA LYS A 119 6.20 3.69 -6.96
C LYS A 119 5.81 2.88 -5.73
N GLY A 120 4.61 3.11 -5.20
CA GLY A 120 4.15 2.46 -3.99
C GLY A 120 3.03 3.25 -3.32
N PHE A 121 2.99 3.15 -2.01
CA PHE A 121 1.99 3.86 -1.23
C PHE A 121 2.58 4.50 0.02
N SER A 122 1.86 5.52 0.54
CA SER A 122 2.16 6.18 1.82
C SER A 122 0.86 6.36 2.60
N TYR A 123 0.84 5.87 3.83
CA TYR A 123 -0.27 6.07 4.75
C TYR A 123 0.09 7.14 5.78
N PHE A 124 -0.74 8.18 5.83
CA PHE A 124 -0.55 9.31 6.73
C PHE A 124 -1.48 9.18 7.94
N PHE A 125 -0.92 8.75 9.05
CA PHE A 125 -1.61 8.69 10.33
C PHE A 125 -1.59 10.10 10.96
N ILE A 126 -2.61 10.89 10.65
CA ILE A 126 -2.64 12.33 10.93
C ILE A 126 -2.49 12.68 12.41
N ARG A 127 -2.88 11.78 13.33
CA ARG A 127 -2.71 11.97 14.77
C ARG A 127 -1.25 11.91 15.23
N GLY A 128 -0.38 11.24 14.45
CA GLY A 128 1.07 11.19 14.68
C GLY A 128 1.83 12.31 13.98
N MET A 129 1.15 13.19 13.25
CA MET A 129 1.76 14.28 12.47
C MET A 129 1.45 15.61 13.14
N VAL A 130 2.35 16.08 14.02
CA VAL A 130 2.15 17.28 14.87
C VAL A 130 2.81 18.54 14.29
N GLY A 131 3.10 18.56 12.99
CA GLY A 131 3.71 19.70 12.31
C GLY A 131 5.25 19.69 12.38
N PRO A 132 5.91 20.86 12.43
CA PRO A 132 7.38 20.95 12.35
C PRO A 132 8.14 20.19 13.44
N THR A 133 7.48 19.88 14.54
CA THR A 133 8.07 19.17 15.69
C THR A 133 7.80 17.65 15.63
N THR A 134 7.20 17.15 14.55
CA THR A 134 6.99 15.71 14.38
C THR A 134 8.34 14.99 14.37
N PRO A 135 8.56 14.00 15.26
CA PRO A 135 9.79 13.24 15.24
C PRO A 135 9.99 12.52 13.90
N PRO A 136 11.23 12.31 13.44
CA PRO A 136 11.49 11.51 12.24
C PRO A 136 10.84 10.13 12.32
N ASN A 137 10.39 9.61 11.20
CA ASN A 137 9.77 8.27 11.07
C ASN A 137 8.53 8.07 11.96
N THR A 138 7.75 9.13 12.19
CA THR A 138 6.53 9.09 12.99
C THR A 138 5.34 9.52 12.14
N GLY A 139 4.22 8.83 12.27
CA GLY A 139 2.95 9.16 11.61
C GLY A 139 2.87 8.86 10.11
N VAL A 140 3.96 8.46 9.48
CA VAL A 140 3.97 8.13 8.04
C VAL A 140 4.53 6.73 7.83
N PHE A 141 3.72 5.84 7.27
CA PHE A 141 4.16 4.54 6.77
C PHE A 141 4.29 4.60 5.26
N THR A 142 5.47 4.28 4.74
CA THR A 142 5.74 4.28 3.30
C THR A 142 6.29 2.94 2.87
N TRP A 143 5.81 2.44 1.73
CA TRP A 143 6.33 1.22 1.10
C TRP A 143 6.51 1.44 -0.39
N GLN A 144 7.68 1.04 -0.89
CA GLN A 144 8.00 1.07 -2.31
C GLN A 144 7.77 -0.30 -2.93
N ALA A 145 6.98 -0.34 -3.99
CA ALA A 145 6.67 -1.57 -4.70
C ALA A 145 7.90 -2.15 -5.41
N PRO A 146 8.11 -3.46 -5.38
CA PRO A 146 9.09 -4.11 -6.22
C PRO A 146 8.87 -3.82 -7.72
N PRO A 147 9.93 -3.67 -8.51
CA PRO A 147 9.81 -3.39 -9.94
C PRO A 147 8.91 -4.38 -10.66
N GLY A 148 8.00 -3.87 -11.50
CA GLY A 148 7.08 -4.67 -12.29
C GLY A 148 5.97 -5.36 -11.49
N LEU A 149 5.83 -5.09 -10.19
CA LEU A 149 4.82 -5.73 -9.33
C LEU A 149 3.40 -5.57 -9.89
N TRP A 150 3.02 -4.34 -10.21
CA TRP A 150 1.64 -4.03 -10.60
C TRP A 150 1.22 -4.71 -11.89
N GLN A 151 2.14 -4.83 -12.85
CA GLN A 151 1.91 -5.59 -14.07
C GLN A 151 1.67 -7.05 -13.76
N ARG A 152 2.61 -7.68 -13.04
CA ARG A 152 2.52 -9.12 -12.70
C ARG A 152 1.26 -9.43 -11.90
N LEU A 153 0.92 -8.59 -10.92
CA LEU A 153 -0.30 -8.75 -10.13
C LEU A 153 -1.55 -8.57 -10.98
N SER A 154 -1.58 -7.56 -11.85
CA SER A 154 -2.69 -7.35 -12.80
C SER A 154 -2.89 -8.54 -13.73
N ASP A 155 -1.80 -9.10 -14.26
CA ASP A 155 -1.85 -10.24 -15.20
C ASP A 155 -2.36 -11.51 -14.50
N ARG A 156 -1.89 -11.77 -13.25
CA ARG A 156 -2.37 -12.89 -12.43
C ARG A 156 -3.86 -12.78 -12.11
N LEU A 157 -4.34 -11.57 -11.79
CA LEU A 157 -5.76 -11.33 -11.52
C LEU A 157 -6.64 -11.39 -12.78
N ALA A 158 -6.08 -11.12 -13.96
CA ALA A 158 -6.81 -11.22 -15.23
C ALA A 158 -6.89 -12.66 -15.75
N GLY A 159 -5.93 -13.49 -15.44
CA GLY A 159 -5.82 -14.86 -15.93
C GLY A 159 -6.81 -15.86 -15.33
N GLY A 160 -7.66 -15.46 -14.39
CA GLY A 160 -8.83 -16.22 -13.93
C GLY A 160 -8.55 -17.59 -13.30
N ALA A 161 -7.31 -17.90 -12.95
CA ALA A 161 -6.96 -19.07 -12.16
C ALA A 161 -6.77 -18.65 -10.69
N LEU A 162 -7.89 -18.47 -9.98
CA LEU A 162 -7.96 -18.51 -8.53
C LEU A 162 -8.25 -19.92 -8.09
#